data_746efd8402fb16f0fb829f2eca40bd36
#
_entry.id   746efd8402fb16f0fb829f2eca40bd36
#
_cell.length_a   1.000
_cell.length_b   1.000
_cell.length_c   1.000
_cell.angle_alpha   90.00
_cell.angle_beta   90.00
_cell.angle_gamma   90.00
#
_symmetry.space_group_name_H-M   'P 1'
#
loop_
_entity.id
_entity.type
_entity.pdbx_description
1 polymer ?
#
loop_
_entity_poly.entity_id
_entity_poly.type
_entity_poly.pdbx_seq_one_letter_code
_entity_poly.pdbx_strand_id
1 'polypeptide(L)'
;MFSDVLLTVDYDRTLTGPDSVVPERNWEAIRYFTENGGTFTINTGRSTTTMRDLLYTFPANAPLLLYNGSAQWDRDHLIDPRIIELDMWTVLDEVRANFPEMNLEIQAMDNHYLVDPRPEFVALYEKMKWGWAPAQHGADYGPFIKFAAYGPVRKAVLGDMFTGDEADLARFDQMDAFIREKWGEKVEVFRAAPRITDVHAKGVSKGNAALALKKKLGKKVLVCVGDADNDITMLDAADYAFCPAQSVVADRYPNVCTCAEGAVADVIYKKIPEILGILP
;
A
#
# COMPACT_ATOMS: atom_id res chain seq x y z
N MET A 1 14.95 22.37 11.15
CA MET A 1 13.59 22.93 11.03
C MET A 1 12.54 21.85 11.31
N PHE A 2 12.59 20.68 10.63
CA PHE A 2 11.59 19.62 10.68
C PHE A 2 12.02 18.38 11.49
N SER A 3 12.98 18.48 12.41
CA SER A 3 13.64 17.35 13.06
C SER A 3 12.71 16.41 13.84
N ASP A 4 11.61 16.94 14.35
CA ASP A 4 10.62 16.17 15.13
C ASP A 4 9.52 15.54 14.25
N VAL A 5 9.50 15.81 12.95
CA VAL A 5 8.43 15.39 12.03
C VAL A 5 8.81 14.11 11.28
N LEU A 6 7.91 13.12 11.32
CA LEU A 6 7.85 12.02 10.39
C LEU A 6 6.70 12.26 9.40
N LEU A 7 7.03 12.33 8.13
CA LEU A 7 6.06 12.37 7.04
C LEU A 7 6.00 10.99 6.38
N THR A 8 4.83 10.34 6.45
CA THR A 8 4.54 9.11 5.71
C THR A 8 3.48 9.35 4.66
N VAL A 9 3.71 8.91 3.45
CA VAL A 9 2.77 9.12 2.34
C VAL A 9 2.46 7.81 1.63
N ASP A 10 1.23 7.65 1.18
CA ASP A 10 0.92 6.60 0.23
C ASP A 10 1.61 6.88 -1.12
N TYR A 11 1.85 5.81 -1.88
CA TYR A 11 2.58 5.92 -3.13
C TYR A 11 1.67 6.21 -4.32
N ASP A 12 0.69 5.35 -4.57
CA ASP A 12 -0.15 5.39 -5.76
C ASP A 12 -1.24 6.47 -5.64
N ARG A 13 -1.32 7.40 -6.61
CA ARG A 13 -2.31 8.49 -6.64
C ARG A 13 -2.26 9.48 -5.46
N THR A 14 -1.25 9.34 -4.61
CA THR A 14 -0.92 10.27 -3.52
C THR A 14 0.41 10.94 -3.78
N LEU A 15 1.51 10.17 -3.79
CA LEU A 15 2.83 10.67 -4.18
C LEU A 15 2.95 10.76 -5.70
N THR A 16 2.44 9.73 -6.42
CA THR A 16 2.39 9.72 -7.90
C THR A 16 1.13 10.40 -8.41
N GLY A 17 1.21 10.91 -9.65
CA GLY A 17 0.06 11.30 -10.44
C GLY A 17 -0.77 10.10 -10.95
N PRO A 18 -1.86 10.36 -11.69
CA PRO A 18 -2.70 9.32 -12.30
C PRO A 18 -1.97 8.44 -13.32
N ASP A 19 -0.87 8.95 -13.87
CA ASP A 19 0.03 8.30 -14.82
C ASP A 19 1.11 7.43 -14.14
N SER A 20 1.05 7.30 -12.81
CA SER A 20 2.06 6.63 -11.97
C SER A 20 3.45 7.31 -11.99
N VAL A 21 3.52 8.56 -12.41
CA VAL A 21 4.74 9.39 -12.37
C VAL A 21 4.67 10.31 -11.15
N VAL A 22 5.78 10.41 -10.43
CA VAL A 22 5.88 11.39 -9.32
C VAL A 22 6.14 12.77 -9.91
N PRO A 23 5.28 13.77 -9.63
CA PRO A 23 5.52 15.15 -10.06
C PRO A 23 6.87 15.67 -9.55
N GLU A 24 7.64 16.36 -10.39
CA GLU A 24 8.97 16.90 -10.00
C GLU A 24 8.87 17.79 -8.76
N ARG A 25 7.80 18.56 -8.64
CA ARG A 25 7.52 19.38 -7.47
C ARG A 25 7.51 18.57 -6.16
N ASN A 26 7.03 17.31 -6.17
CA ASN A 26 7.08 16.44 -5.00
C ASN A 26 8.53 16.05 -4.66
N TRP A 27 9.35 15.75 -5.67
CA TRP A 27 10.76 15.42 -5.45
C TRP A 27 11.55 16.60 -4.88
N GLU A 28 11.31 17.81 -5.38
CA GLU A 28 11.92 19.04 -4.85
C GLU A 28 11.53 19.29 -3.39
N ALA A 29 10.25 19.12 -3.09
CA ALA A 29 9.74 19.30 -1.73
C ALA A 29 10.30 18.26 -0.75
N ILE A 30 10.39 16.98 -1.15
CA ILE A 30 10.96 15.92 -0.33
C ILE A 30 12.45 16.20 -0.04
N ARG A 31 13.22 16.60 -1.05
CA ARG A 31 14.63 17.01 -0.84
C ARG A 31 14.73 18.16 0.16
N TYR A 32 13.95 19.21 -0.05
CA TYR A 32 13.90 20.36 0.87
C TYR A 32 13.55 19.90 2.31
N PHE A 33 12.53 19.06 2.47
CA PHE A 33 12.10 18.60 3.76
C PHE A 33 13.18 17.81 4.50
N THR A 34 13.82 16.86 3.81
CA THR A 34 14.86 16.00 4.39
C THR A 34 16.14 16.75 4.69
N GLU A 35 16.58 17.67 3.81
CA GLU A 35 17.73 18.56 4.03
C GLU A 35 17.53 19.50 5.22
N ASN A 36 16.29 19.83 5.56
CA ASN A 36 15.95 20.64 6.73
C ASN A 36 15.60 19.79 7.98
N GLY A 37 16.02 18.51 8.01
CA GLY A 37 15.96 17.62 9.17
C GLY A 37 14.68 16.79 9.26
N GLY A 38 13.74 16.93 8.33
CA GLY A 38 12.54 16.10 8.27
C GLY A 38 12.84 14.65 8.00
N THR A 39 11.97 13.77 8.45
CA THR A 39 12.05 12.34 8.16
C THR A 39 10.91 11.95 7.24
N PHE A 40 11.24 11.37 6.10
CA PHE A 40 10.30 11.02 5.03
C PHE A 40 10.37 9.54 4.69
N THR A 41 9.20 8.93 4.51
CA THR A 41 9.05 7.58 3.96
C THR A 41 7.72 7.41 3.23
N ILE A 42 7.61 6.35 2.43
CA ILE A 42 6.33 5.89 1.88
C ILE A 42 5.74 4.77 2.72
N ASN A 43 4.41 4.62 2.61
CA ASN A 43 3.64 3.56 3.26
C ASN A 43 2.62 3.01 2.25
N THR A 44 2.99 1.93 1.58
CA THR A 44 2.29 1.45 0.39
C THR A 44 1.86 -0.01 0.50
N GLY A 45 0.79 -0.38 -0.21
CA GLY A 45 0.40 -1.77 -0.43
C GLY A 45 1.33 -2.55 -1.35
N ARG A 46 2.23 -1.85 -2.06
CA ARG A 46 3.18 -2.46 -2.98
C ARG A 46 4.17 -3.37 -2.27
N SER A 47 4.59 -4.42 -2.96
CA SER A 47 5.62 -5.37 -2.56
C SER A 47 7.02 -4.90 -2.96
N THR A 48 8.05 -5.61 -2.49
CA THR A 48 9.43 -5.46 -2.99
C THR A 48 9.52 -5.68 -4.50
N THR A 49 8.76 -6.64 -5.03
CA THR A 49 8.74 -6.96 -6.46
C THR A 49 8.18 -5.82 -7.31
N THR A 50 7.09 -5.18 -6.85
CA THR A 50 6.47 -4.06 -7.58
C THR A 50 7.19 -2.72 -7.37
N MET A 51 8.04 -2.62 -6.35
CA MET A 51 8.87 -1.45 -6.06
C MET A 51 10.32 -1.62 -6.52
N ARG A 52 10.67 -2.75 -7.15
CA ARG A 52 12.06 -3.18 -7.46
C ARG A 52 13.00 -2.06 -7.89
N ASP A 53 12.62 -1.30 -8.91
CA ASP A 53 13.48 -0.26 -9.48
C ASP A 53 13.61 0.97 -8.58
N LEU A 54 12.68 1.13 -7.64
CA LEU A 54 12.63 2.26 -6.73
C LEU A 54 13.22 1.98 -5.35
N LEU A 55 13.32 0.72 -4.91
CA LEU A 55 13.78 0.36 -3.57
C LEU A 55 15.14 0.96 -3.22
N TYR A 56 16.05 1.04 -4.19
CA TYR A 56 17.42 1.50 -3.99
C TYR A 56 17.63 2.99 -4.34
N THR A 57 16.70 3.57 -5.07
CA THR A 57 16.83 4.95 -5.58
C THR A 57 15.83 5.92 -4.96
N PHE A 58 14.89 5.39 -4.18
CA PHE A 58 13.85 6.21 -3.57
C PHE A 58 14.47 7.11 -2.47
N PRO A 59 14.22 8.44 -2.51
CA PRO A 59 14.88 9.41 -1.63
C PRO A 59 14.27 9.47 -0.22
N ALA A 60 13.93 8.32 0.35
CA ALA A 60 13.53 8.22 1.75
C ALA A 60 14.76 8.19 2.66
N ASN A 61 14.67 8.84 3.82
CA ASN A 61 15.68 8.80 4.87
C ASN A 61 15.22 8.00 6.11
N ALA A 62 14.23 7.15 5.92
CA ALA A 62 13.74 6.14 6.87
C ALA A 62 13.32 4.87 6.09
N PRO A 63 13.17 3.71 6.77
CA PRO A 63 12.70 2.49 6.12
C PRO A 63 11.38 2.69 5.39
N LEU A 64 11.25 2.14 4.17
CA LEU A 64 10.00 2.12 3.44
C LEU A 64 9.03 1.14 4.09
N LEU A 65 7.77 1.52 4.23
CA LEU A 65 6.71 0.66 4.75
C LEU A 65 6.00 0.02 3.55
N LEU A 66 6.16 -1.30 3.42
CA LEU A 66 5.66 -2.08 2.29
C LEU A 66 4.56 -3.05 2.71
N TYR A 67 3.84 -3.62 1.74
CA TYR A 67 2.77 -4.60 1.98
C TYR A 67 1.72 -4.10 3.00
N ASN A 68 1.26 -2.84 2.87
CA ASN A 68 0.34 -2.19 3.82
C ASN A 68 0.86 -2.19 5.28
N GLY A 69 2.17 -2.20 5.47
CA GLY A 69 2.81 -2.24 6.77
C GLY A 69 3.16 -3.64 7.29
N SER A 70 3.00 -4.69 6.46
CA SER A 70 3.45 -6.05 6.85
C SER A 70 4.96 -6.18 6.93
N ALA A 71 5.72 -5.33 6.25
CA ALA A 71 7.17 -5.37 6.28
C ALA A 71 7.78 -3.99 6.02
N GLN A 72 9.03 -3.81 6.44
CA GLN A 72 9.81 -2.62 6.19
C GLN A 72 10.98 -2.96 5.26
N TRP A 73 11.31 -2.04 4.34
CA TRP A 73 12.53 -2.14 3.56
C TRP A 73 13.54 -1.13 4.08
N ASP A 74 14.65 -1.62 4.62
CA ASP A 74 15.75 -0.78 5.11
C ASP A 74 17.00 -1.04 4.27
N ARG A 75 17.39 -0.02 3.50
CA ARG A 75 18.55 0.01 2.60
C ARG A 75 18.52 -1.06 1.50
N ASP A 76 18.77 -2.33 1.83
CA ASP A 76 18.99 -3.42 0.87
C ASP A 76 18.27 -4.73 1.26
N HIS A 77 17.52 -4.72 2.37
CA HIS A 77 16.83 -5.92 2.83
C HIS A 77 15.48 -5.62 3.51
N LEU A 78 14.66 -6.63 3.55
CA LEU A 78 13.35 -6.61 4.18
C LEU A 78 13.51 -6.96 5.67
N ILE A 79 12.93 -6.15 6.53
CA ILE A 79 12.99 -6.31 7.98
C ILE A 79 11.59 -6.36 8.59
N ASP A 80 11.50 -6.96 9.77
CA ASP A 80 10.31 -7.04 10.61
C ASP A 80 9.04 -7.57 9.88
N PRO A 81 9.11 -8.66 9.08
CA PRO A 81 7.96 -9.18 8.37
C PRO A 81 6.89 -9.70 9.35
N ARG A 82 5.65 -9.27 9.14
CA ARG A 82 4.46 -9.79 9.83
C ARG A 82 3.87 -10.90 8.97
N ILE A 83 3.91 -12.12 9.47
CA ILE A 83 3.49 -13.33 8.75
C ILE A 83 2.09 -13.76 9.14
N ILE A 84 1.33 -14.28 8.17
CA ILE A 84 0.05 -14.93 8.41
C ILE A 84 0.32 -16.31 9.00
N GLU A 85 -0.12 -16.53 10.25
CA GLU A 85 0.03 -17.80 10.96
C GLU A 85 -1.08 -18.80 10.59
N LEU A 86 -1.18 -19.09 9.30
CA LEU A 86 -2.11 -20.05 8.71
C LEU A 86 -1.37 -20.88 7.67
N ASP A 87 -1.86 -22.09 7.42
CA ASP A 87 -1.42 -22.86 6.25
C ASP A 87 -1.91 -22.17 4.98
N MET A 88 -0.96 -21.66 4.20
CA MET A 88 -1.19 -20.88 3.00
C MET A 88 -2.06 -21.63 1.99
N TRP A 89 -1.76 -22.92 1.75
CA TRP A 89 -2.47 -23.67 0.72
C TRP A 89 -3.91 -23.97 1.15
N THR A 90 -4.15 -24.30 2.42
CA THR A 90 -5.51 -24.44 2.96
C THR A 90 -6.34 -23.17 2.74
N VAL A 91 -5.76 -21.98 3.01
CA VAL A 91 -6.47 -20.70 2.82
C VAL A 91 -6.80 -20.46 1.35
N LEU A 92 -5.81 -20.62 0.48
CA LEU A 92 -5.98 -20.35 -0.96
C LEU A 92 -6.94 -21.33 -1.63
N ASP A 93 -6.86 -22.63 -1.28
CA ASP A 93 -7.74 -23.65 -1.81
C ASP A 93 -9.20 -23.42 -1.41
N GLU A 94 -9.45 -22.98 -0.18
CA GLU A 94 -10.80 -22.67 0.28
C GLU A 94 -11.36 -21.39 -0.35
N VAL A 95 -10.54 -20.33 -0.46
CA VAL A 95 -10.94 -19.11 -1.19
C VAL A 95 -11.28 -19.48 -2.63
N ARG A 96 -10.44 -20.27 -3.28
CA ARG A 96 -10.64 -20.67 -4.67
C ARG A 96 -11.88 -21.56 -4.88
N ALA A 97 -12.14 -22.46 -3.94
CA ALA A 97 -13.33 -23.34 -4.02
C ALA A 97 -14.64 -22.55 -3.96
N ASN A 98 -14.68 -21.45 -3.19
CA ASN A 98 -15.86 -20.61 -3.01
C ASN A 98 -15.94 -19.44 -4.01
N PHE A 99 -14.78 -19.00 -4.54
CA PHE A 99 -14.63 -17.84 -5.43
C PHE A 99 -13.75 -18.22 -6.64
N PRO A 100 -14.16 -19.20 -7.47
CA PRO A 100 -13.32 -19.76 -8.54
C PRO A 100 -13.03 -18.77 -9.68
N GLU A 101 -13.78 -17.67 -9.78
CA GLU A 101 -13.55 -16.60 -10.74
C GLU A 101 -12.39 -15.67 -10.36
N MET A 102 -11.96 -15.64 -9.11
CA MET A 102 -10.88 -14.78 -8.66
C MET A 102 -9.53 -15.30 -9.14
N ASN A 103 -8.62 -14.36 -9.42
CA ASN A 103 -7.21 -14.66 -9.62
C ASN A 103 -6.51 -14.47 -8.27
N LEU A 104 -5.81 -15.50 -7.80
CA LEU A 104 -5.12 -15.48 -6.51
C LEU A 104 -3.62 -15.37 -6.71
N GLU A 105 -2.98 -14.62 -5.81
CA GLU A 105 -1.57 -14.32 -5.83
C GLU A 105 -0.99 -14.44 -4.42
N ILE A 106 0.13 -15.15 -4.31
CA ILE A 106 0.97 -15.16 -3.11
C ILE A 106 2.04 -14.10 -3.30
N GLN A 107 2.15 -13.14 -2.40
CA GLN A 107 3.25 -12.20 -2.37
C GLN A 107 4.26 -12.63 -1.30
N ALA A 108 5.29 -13.33 -1.73
CA ALA A 108 6.42 -13.71 -0.90
C ALA A 108 7.47 -12.60 -0.85
N MET A 109 8.54 -12.83 -0.09
CA MET A 109 9.61 -11.84 0.05
C MET A 109 10.42 -11.63 -1.24
N ASP A 110 10.53 -12.65 -2.04
CA ASP A 110 11.37 -12.71 -3.24
C ASP A 110 10.61 -12.45 -4.55
N ASN A 111 9.34 -12.91 -4.62
CA ASN A 111 8.58 -12.86 -5.86
C ASN A 111 7.07 -12.91 -5.61
N HIS A 112 6.31 -12.70 -6.68
CA HIS A 112 4.88 -12.97 -6.74
C HIS A 112 4.66 -14.35 -7.37
N TYR A 113 3.82 -15.17 -6.74
CA TYR A 113 3.47 -16.49 -7.24
C TYR A 113 1.97 -16.53 -7.55
N LEU A 114 1.65 -16.71 -8.84
CA LEU A 114 0.27 -16.71 -9.32
C LEU A 114 -0.32 -18.13 -9.24
N VAL A 115 -1.45 -18.27 -8.56
CA VAL A 115 -2.12 -19.55 -8.34
C VAL A 115 -3.02 -19.87 -9.51
N ASP A 116 -2.62 -20.83 -10.35
CA ASP A 116 -3.30 -21.25 -11.59
C ASP A 116 -3.87 -20.06 -12.39
N PRO A 117 -3.02 -19.12 -12.80
CA PRO A 117 -3.47 -17.85 -13.35
C PRO A 117 -4.15 -18.01 -14.70
N ARG A 118 -5.19 -17.23 -14.93
CA ARG A 118 -5.79 -17.10 -16.26
C ARG A 118 -4.86 -16.34 -17.21
N PRO A 119 -4.89 -16.63 -18.53
CA PRO A 119 -4.02 -15.96 -19.48
C PRO A 119 -4.10 -14.43 -19.45
N GLU A 120 -5.29 -13.88 -19.22
CA GLU A 120 -5.51 -12.44 -19.14
C GLU A 120 -4.84 -11.81 -17.90
N PHE A 121 -4.78 -12.57 -16.81
CA PHE A 121 -4.09 -12.12 -15.58
C PHE A 121 -2.57 -12.16 -15.76
N VAL A 122 -2.06 -13.20 -16.42
CA VAL A 122 -0.64 -13.27 -16.84
C VAL A 122 -0.29 -12.10 -17.75
N ALA A 123 -1.10 -11.81 -18.76
CA ALA A 123 -0.88 -10.70 -19.68
C ALA A 123 -0.84 -9.34 -18.97
N LEU A 124 -1.63 -9.16 -17.89
CA LEU A 124 -1.58 -7.97 -17.06
C LEU A 124 -0.20 -7.84 -16.38
N TYR A 125 0.31 -8.91 -15.76
CA TYR A 125 1.62 -8.93 -15.09
C TYR A 125 2.77 -8.63 -16.05
N GLU A 126 2.75 -9.25 -17.22
CA GLU A 126 3.75 -9.03 -18.27
C GLU A 126 3.74 -7.57 -18.76
N LYS A 127 2.56 -7.02 -18.98
CA LYS A 127 2.41 -5.63 -19.40
C LYS A 127 2.91 -4.64 -18.34
N MET A 128 2.65 -4.93 -17.07
CA MET A 128 3.12 -4.12 -15.94
C MET A 128 4.60 -4.36 -15.62
N LYS A 129 5.23 -5.33 -16.29
CA LYS A 129 6.61 -5.77 -16.05
C LYS A 129 6.87 -6.16 -14.58
N TRP A 130 5.83 -6.67 -13.91
CA TRP A 130 5.99 -7.21 -12.58
C TRP A 130 6.62 -8.59 -12.64
N GLY A 131 7.58 -8.86 -11.75
CA GLY A 131 8.14 -10.20 -11.61
C GLY A 131 7.08 -11.16 -11.09
N TRP A 132 7.01 -12.37 -11.67
CA TRP A 132 6.09 -13.40 -11.23
C TRP A 132 6.59 -14.80 -11.61
N ALA A 133 6.06 -15.80 -10.94
CA ALA A 133 6.20 -17.21 -11.31
C ALA A 133 4.87 -17.95 -11.08
N PRO A 134 4.61 -19.07 -11.77
CA PRO A 134 3.46 -19.90 -11.45
C PRO A 134 3.65 -20.53 -10.07
N ALA A 135 2.61 -20.49 -9.25
CA ALA A 135 2.61 -21.19 -7.97
C ALA A 135 2.51 -22.72 -8.21
N GLN A 136 3.32 -23.47 -7.47
CA GLN A 136 3.25 -24.92 -7.44
C GLN A 136 2.57 -25.33 -6.14
N HIS A 137 1.43 -26.00 -6.23
CA HIS A 137 0.66 -26.43 -5.06
C HIS A 137 1.52 -27.28 -4.12
N GLY A 138 1.47 -26.96 -2.83
CA GLY A 138 2.27 -27.61 -1.79
C GLY A 138 3.71 -27.14 -1.68
N ALA A 139 4.18 -26.22 -2.56
CA ALA A 139 5.50 -25.64 -2.40
C ALA A 139 5.55 -24.68 -1.21
N ASP A 140 6.70 -24.61 -0.55
CA ASP A 140 6.99 -23.60 0.48
C ASP A 140 7.65 -22.39 -0.18
N TYR A 141 6.98 -21.24 -0.08
CA TYR A 141 7.48 -19.93 -0.55
C TYR A 141 8.03 -19.06 0.58
N GLY A 142 8.35 -19.67 1.73
CA GLY A 142 8.83 -18.98 2.90
C GLY A 142 7.71 -18.27 3.69
N PRO A 143 8.01 -17.18 4.38
CA PRO A 143 7.02 -16.49 5.21
C PRO A 143 5.79 -16.05 4.42
N PHE A 144 4.60 -16.45 4.88
CA PHE A 144 3.33 -16.04 4.29
C PHE A 144 2.96 -14.62 4.76
N ILE A 145 3.42 -13.61 3.98
CA ILE A 145 3.25 -12.19 4.35
C ILE A 145 1.90 -11.66 3.91
N LYS A 146 1.50 -11.98 2.67
CA LYS A 146 0.29 -11.46 2.05
C LYS A 146 -0.18 -12.39 0.96
N PHE A 147 -1.48 -12.51 0.78
CA PHE A 147 -2.04 -12.89 -0.50
C PHE A 147 -2.99 -11.81 -1.01
N ALA A 148 -3.18 -11.78 -2.32
CA ALA A 148 -4.11 -10.87 -2.97
C ALA A 148 -5.08 -11.65 -3.85
N ALA A 149 -6.33 -11.19 -3.89
CA ALA A 149 -7.36 -11.67 -4.79
C ALA A 149 -7.74 -10.56 -5.77
N TYR A 150 -7.69 -10.88 -7.05
CA TYR A 150 -8.04 -9.98 -8.15
C TYR A 150 -9.28 -10.52 -8.86
N GLY A 151 -10.18 -9.63 -9.23
CA GLY A 151 -11.31 -9.99 -10.09
C GLY A 151 -10.87 -10.44 -11.49
N PRO A 152 -11.82 -10.94 -12.30
CA PRO A 152 -11.57 -11.26 -13.70
C PRO A 152 -11.00 -10.05 -14.45
N VAL A 153 -9.91 -10.24 -15.18
CA VAL A 153 -9.30 -9.20 -16.02
C VAL A 153 -10.16 -9.01 -17.27
N ARG A 154 -10.74 -7.83 -17.43
CA ARG A 154 -11.54 -7.46 -18.61
C ARG A 154 -10.69 -6.79 -19.69
N LYS A 155 -9.68 -6.02 -19.24
CA LYS A 155 -8.67 -5.38 -20.08
C LYS A 155 -7.31 -5.56 -19.44
N ALA A 156 -6.29 -5.87 -20.21
CA ALA A 156 -4.93 -6.03 -19.71
C ALA A 156 -4.28 -4.66 -19.37
N VAL A 157 -4.90 -3.92 -18.44
CA VAL A 157 -4.41 -2.67 -17.88
C VAL A 157 -4.77 -2.61 -16.40
N LEU A 158 -3.85 -2.18 -15.56
CA LEU A 158 -4.07 -2.11 -14.11
C LEU A 158 -5.30 -1.25 -13.77
N GLY A 159 -5.52 -0.17 -14.50
CA GLY A 159 -6.69 0.71 -14.32
C GLY A 159 -8.04 0.00 -14.42
N ASP A 160 -8.13 -1.15 -15.10
CA ASP A 160 -9.34 -1.99 -15.14
C ASP A 160 -9.72 -2.53 -13.76
N MET A 161 -8.75 -2.77 -12.87
CA MET A 161 -8.97 -3.27 -11.51
C MET A 161 -9.50 -2.19 -10.56
N PHE A 162 -9.31 -0.92 -10.89
CA PHE A 162 -9.82 0.23 -10.13
C PHE A 162 -11.24 0.64 -10.51
N THR A 163 -11.88 -0.12 -11.41
CA THR A 163 -13.29 0.03 -11.76
C THR A 163 -14.04 -1.24 -11.39
N GLY A 164 -15.29 -1.11 -10.95
CA GLY A 164 -16.16 -2.23 -10.62
C GLY A 164 -17.62 -1.81 -10.76
N ASP A 165 -18.45 -2.73 -11.24
CA ASP A 165 -19.90 -2.57 -11.19
C ASP A 165 -20.47 -3.12 -9.86
N GLU A 166 -21.76 -2.97 -9.64
CA GLU A 166 -22.42 -3.44 -8.40
C GLU A 166 -22.25 -4.94 -8.17
N ALA A 167 -22.21 -5.74 -9.23
CA ALA A 167 -22.02 -7.19 -9.13
C ALA A 167 -20.59 -7.54 -8.71
N ASP A 168 -19.59 -6.84 -9.24
CA ASP A 168 -18.20 -6.98 -8.79
C ASP A 168 -18.09 -6.65 -7.30
N LEU A 169 -18.59 -5.48 -6.88
CA LEU A 169 -18.52 -5.04 -5.48
C LEU A 169 -19.20 -6.05 -4.54
N ALA A 170 -20.42 -6.47 -4.88
CA ALA A 170 -21.15 -7.45 -4.07
C ALA A 170 -20.40 -8.79 -3.97
N ARG A 171 -19.74 -9.23 -5.05
CA ARG A 171 -18.99 -10.48 -5.05
C ARG A 171 -17.72 -10.39 -4.21
N PHE A 172 -17.02 -9.28 -4.28
CA PHE A 172 -15.87 -9.01 -3.41
C PHE A 172 -16.28 -8.86 -1.93
N ASP A 173 -17.43 -8.21 -1.64
CA ASP A 173 -17.95 -8.11 -0.27
C ASP A 173 -18.25 -9.50 0.32
N GLN A 174 -18.82 -10.42 -0.48
CA GLN A 174 -19.04 -11.80 -0.07
C GLN A 174 -17.71 -12.52 0.25
N MET A 175 -16.70 -12.35 -0.61
CA MET A 175 -15.37 -12.95 -0.40
C MET A 175 -14.69 -12.39 0.84
N ASP A 176 -14.69 -11.08 1.00
CA ASP A 176 -14.10 -10.41 2.17
C ASP A 176 -14.79 -10.85 3.47
N ALA A 177 -16.13 -10.96 3.45
CA ALA A 177 -16.91 -11.46 4.58
C ALA A 177 -16.56 -12.91 4.90
N PHE A 178 -16.48 -13.79 3.89
CA PHE A 178 -16.07 -15.18 4.04
C PHE A 178 -14.69 -15.31 4.69
N ILE A 179 -13.70 -14.53 4.20
CA ILE A 179 -12.34 -14.57 4.76
C ILE A 179 -12.33 -14.07 6.21
N ARG A 180 -13.06 -12.98 6.50
CA ARG A 180 -13.16 -12.44 7.87
C ARG A 180 -13.87 -13.39 8.83
N GLU A 181 -14.96 -14.01 8.39
CA GLU A 181 -15.68 -14.98 9.22
C GLU A 181 -14.81 -16.18 9.59
N LYS A 182 -14.05 -16.68 8.62
CA LYS A 182 -13.28 -17.91 8.80
C LYS A 182 -11.94 -17.71 9.51
N TRP A 183 -11.24 -16.61 9.19
CA TRP A 183 -9.87 -16.39 9.67
C TRP A 183 -9.62 -14.99 10.27
N GLY A 184 -10.65 -14.19 10.49
CA GLY A 184 -10.52 -12.80 10.94
C GLY A 184 -9.85 -12.60 12.29
N GLU A 185 -9.69 -13.65 13.09
CA GLU A 185 -8.87 -13.61 14.31
C GLU A 185 -7.36 -13.63 14.00
N LYS A 186 -6.97 -14.13 12.81
CA LYS A 186 -5.57 -14.28 12.38
C LYS A 186 -5.17 -13.38 11.22
N VAL A 187 -6.14 -12.82 10.51
CA VAL A 187 -5.87 -11.97 9.33
C VAL A 187 -6.61 -10.63 9.40
N GLU A 188 -6.06 -9.65 8.66
CA GLU A 188 -6.71 -8.41 8.26
C GLU A 188 -7.02 -8.47 6.76
N VAL A 189 -8.19 -7.95 6.37
CA VAL A 189 -8.69 -7.94 5.00
C VAL A 189 -8.93 -6.50 4.58
N PHE A 190 -8.21 -6.04 3.56
CA PHE A 190 -8.31 -4.69 3.01
C PHE A 190 -8.82 -4.72 1.58
N ARG A 191 -9.80 -3.89 1.25
CA ARG A 191 -10.19 -3.62 -0.12
C ARG A 191 -9.22 -2.58 -0.70
N ALA A 192 -8.22 -3.03 -1.47
CA ALA A 192 -7.21 -2.18 -2.08
C ALA A 192 -7.74 -1.42 -3.31
N ALA A 193 -8.74 -1.98 -4.00
CA ALA A 193 -9.47 -1.37 -5.11
C ALA A 193 -10.84 -2.07 -5.25
N PRO A 194 -11.79 -1.55 -6.02
CA PRO A 194 -13.08 -2.20 -6.22
C PRO A 194 -13.01 -3.69 -6.52
N ARG A 195 -11.97 -4.14 -7.24
CA ARG A 195 -11.76 -5.54 -7.62
C ARG A 195 -10.42 -6.11 -7.19
N ILE A 196 -9.86 -5.59 -6.07
CA ILE A 196 -8.64 -6.11 -5.45
C ILE A 196 -8.83 -6.17 -3.94
N THR A 197 -8.64 -7.35 -3.37
CA THR A 197 -8.58 -7.55 -1.92
C THR A 197 -7.19 -8.03 -1.53
N ASP A 198 -6.62 -7.38 -0.54
CA ASP A 198 -5.37 -7.74 0.13
C ASP A 198 -5.65 -8.39 1.47
N VAL A 199 -4.97 -9.49 1.78
CA VAL A 199 -5.07 -10.19 3.06
C VAL A 199 -3.70 -10.28 3.71
N HIS A 200 -3.62 -9.84 4.96
CA HIS A 200 -2.40 -9.72 5.75
C HIS A 200 -2.54 -10.38 7.12
N ALA A 201 -1.44 -10.50 7.85
CA ALA A 201 -1.48 -10.94 9.23
C ALA A 201 -2.31 -10.00 10.13
N LYS A 202 -2.88 -10.55 11.18
CA LYS A 202 -3.65 -9.78 12.18
C LYS A 202 -2.85 -8.64 12.78
N GLY A 203 -3.49 -7.49 12.91
CA GLY A 203 -2.89 -6.25 13.44
C GLY A 203 -1.99 -5.51 12.43
N VAL A 204 -1.85 -5.99 11.20
CA VAL A 204 -1.19 -5.25 10.13
C VAL A 204 -2.12 -4.13 9.66
N SER A 205 -1.57 -2.93 9.58
CA SER A 205 -2.20 -1.80 8.91
C SER A 205 -1.15 -0.72 8.62
N LYS A 206 -1.43 0.15 7.65
CA LYS A 206 -0.58 1.32 7.38
C LYS A 206 -0.46 2.21 8.63
N GLY A 207 -1.51 2.33 9.43
CA GLY A 207 -1.51 3.11 10.66
C GLY A 207 -0.58 2.54 11.73
N ASN A 208 -0.69 1.25 12.02
CA ASN A 208 0.17 0.59 12.99
C ASN A 208 1.64 0.64 12.60
N ALA A 209 1.95 0.49 11.30
CA ALA A 209 3.31 0.60 10.79
C ALA A 209 3.88 2.02 10.94
N ALA A 210 3.09 3.06 10.62
CA ALA A 210 3.49 4.46 10.78
C ALA A 210 3.75 4.83 12.25
N LEU A 211 2.86 4.41 13.17
CA LEU A 211 3.05 4.61 14.61
C LEU A 211 4.27 3.89 15.16
N ALA A 212 4.49 2.64 14.74
CA ALA A 212 5.67 1.88 15.14
C ALA A 212 6.96 2.56 14.66
N LEU A 213 6.98 3.04 13.42
CA LEU A 213 8.12 3.77 12.87
C LEU A 213 8.34 5.12 13.57
N LYS A 214 7.27 5.90 13.83
CA LYS A 214 7.33 7.13 14.61
C LYS A 214 8.02 6.90 15.96
N LYS A 215 7.57 5.86 16.68
CA LYS A 215 8.13 5.46 17.98
C LYS A 215 9.59 5.03 17.86
N LYS A 216 9.93 4.17 16.89
CA LYS A 216 11.30 3.67 16.64
C LYS A 216 12.28 4.80 16.38
N LEU A 217 11.85 5.83 15.64
CA LEU A 217 12.66 6.98 15.26
C LEU A 217 12.61 8.14 16.29
N GLY A 218 11.83 8.01 17.35
CA GLY A 218 11.70 9.04 18.40
C GLY A 218 11.07 10.35 17.89
N LYS A 219 10.23 10.30 16.85
CA LYS A 219 9.59 11.48 16.28
C LYS A 219 8.38 11.92 17.10
N LYS A 220 8.17 13.24 17.21
CA LYS A 220 7.06 13.80 18.01
C LYS A 220 5.79 13.97 17.17
N VAL A 221 5.94 14.33 15.90
CA VAL A 221 4.85 14.66 15.01
C VAL A 221 4.82 13.65 13.85
N LEU A 222 3.67 13.01 13.66
CA LEU A 222 3.36 12.16 12.51
C LEU A 222 2.42 12.91 11.58
N VAL A 223 2.89 13.19 10.37
CA VAL A 223 2.07 13.73 9.28
C VAL A 223 1.85 12.63 8.26
N CYS A 224 0.59 12.39 7.88
CA CYS A 224 0.25 11.38 6.90
C CYS A 224 -0.50 11.95 5.71
N VAL A 225 -0.23 11.41 4.52
CA VAL A 225 -0.97 11.73 3.29
C VAL A 225 -1.38 10.44 2.59
N GLY A 226 -2.66 10.32 2.25
CA GLY A 226 -3.22 9.13 1.59
C GLY A 226 -4.50 9.44 0.83
N ASP A 227 -4.94 8.56 -0.07
CA ASP A 227 -6.08 8.83 -0.95
C ASP A 227 -7.20 7.78 -0.94
N ALA A 228 -6.96 6.59 -0.37
CA ALA A 228 -7.86 5.45 -0.48
C ALA A 228 -8.25 4.82 0.87
N ASP A 229 -9.17 3.86 0.84
CA ASP A 229 -9.72 3.22 2.05
C ASP A 229 -8.65 2.51 2.89
N ASN A 230 -7.62 1.93 2.26
CA ASN A 230 -6.50 1.30 2.98
C ASN A 230 -5.58 2.30 3.69
N ASP A 231 -5.72 3.62 3.39
CA ASP A 231 -5.01 4.70 4.08
C ASP A 231 -5.73 5.20 5.33
N ILE A 232 -7.00 4.92 5.48
CA ILE A 232 -7.81 5.40 6.61
C ILE A 232 -7.12 5.13 7.94
N THR A 233 -6.58 3.93 8.12
CA THR A 233 -5.87 3.58 9.37
C THR A 233 -4.63 4.43 9.61
N MET A 234 -3.93 4.85 8.55
CA MET A 234 -2.76 5.72 8.63
C MET A 234 -3.16 7.18 8.89
N LEU A 235 -4.21 7.63 8.22
CA LEU A 235 -4.74 8.98 8.39
C LEU A 235 -5.34 9.17 9.78
N ASP A 236 -6.09 8.19 10.30
CA ASP A 236 -6.66 8.23 11.66
C ASP A 236 -5.56 8.15 12.76
N ALA A 237 -4.42 7.52 12.47
CA ALA A 237 -3.30 7.41 13.43
C ALA A 237 -2.38 8.64 13.45
N ALA A 238 -2.52 9.54 12.47
CA ALA A 238 -1.67 10.70 12.32
C ALA A 238 -2.00 11.80 13.35
N ASP A 239 -0.99 12.56 13.77
CA ASP A 239 -1.23 13.82 14.47
C ASP A 239 -1.86 14.85 13.50
N TYR A 240 -1.49 14.77 12.21
CA TYR A 240 -2.05 15.60 11.14
C TYR A 240 -2.17 14.76 9.86
N ALA A 241 -3.40 14.65 9.37
CA ALA A 241 -3.75 13.89 8.18
C ALA A 241 -4.17 14.81 7.04
N PHE A 242 -3.77 14.47 5.82
CA PHE A 242 -4.16 15.17 4.60
C PHE A 242 -4.47 14.18 3.48
N CYS A 243 -5.28 14.62 2.52
CA CYS A 243 -5.50 13.83 1.31
C CYS A 243 -5.49 14.74 0.06
N PRO A 244 -5.09 14.20 -1.10
CA PRO A 244 -5.29 14.90 -2.37
C PRO A 244 -6.77 15.19 -2.65
N ALA A 245 -7.08 16.29 -3.30
CA ALA A 245 -8.46 16.73 -3.52
C ALA A 245 -9.34 15.73 -4.30
N GLN A 246 -8.74 14.85 -5.12
CA GLN A 246 -9.46 13.81 -5.89
C GLN A 246 -9.65 12.50 -5.12
N SER A 247 -9.27 12.43 -3.85
CA SER A 247 -9.28 11.21 -3.04
C SER A 247 -10.68 10.70 -2.75
N VAL A 248 -10.85 9.39 -2.63
CA VAL A 248 -12.14 8.83 -2.18
C VAL A 248 -12.44 9.13 -0.71
N VAL A 249 -11.42 9.52 0.05
CA VAL A 249 -11.50 9.91 1.47
C VAL A 249 -11.57 11.44 1.68
N ALA A 250 -11.75 12.22 0.60
CA ALA A 250 -11.71 13.68 0.63
C ALA A 250 -12.77 14.33 1.55
N ASP A 251 -13.87 13.64 1.78
CA ASP A 251 -14.92 14.12 2.70
C ASP A 251 -14.59 13.92 4.19
N ARG A 252 -13.55 13.11 4.49
CA ARG A 252 -13.15 12.77 5.87
C ARG A 252 -11.95 13.55 6.39
N TYR A 253 -11.05 13.96 5.48
CA TYR A 253 -9.77 14.55 5.85
C TYR A 253 -9.54 15.88 5.13
N PRO A 254 -8.74 16.80 5.73
CA PRO A 254 -8.34 18.04 5.08
C PRO A 254 -7.69 17.80 3.73
N ASN A 255 -8.20 18.51 2.71
CA ASN A 255 -7.73 18.39 1.34
C ASN A 255 -6.56 19.34 1.09
N VAL A 256 -5.65 18.88 0.22
CA VAL A 256 -4.63 19.71 -0.44
C VAL A 256 -4.88 19.69 -1.96
N CYS A 257 -3.94 20.19 -2.77
CA CYS A 257 -4.09 20.10 -4.22
C CYS A 257 -4.13 18.62 -4.70
N THR A 258 -4.46 18.40 -5.97
CA THR A 258 -4.50 17.05 -6.54
C THR A 258 -3.12 16.38 -6.55
N CYS A 259 -3.10 15.05 -6.63
CA CYS A 259 -1.83 14.32 -6.76
C CYS A 259 -1.02 14.75 -8.01
N ALA A 260 -1.71 15.04 -9.12
CA ALA A 260 -1.08 15.52 -10.35
C ALA A 260 -0.41 16.90 -10.17
N GLU A 261 -0.95 17.74 -9.28
CA GLU A 261 -0.39 19.07 -8.97
C GLU A 261 0.68 19.02 -7.89
N GLY A 262 0.95 17.86 -7.29
CA GLY A 262 1.97 17.68 -6.26
C GLY A 262 1.43 17.87 -4.84
N ALA A 263 0.43 17.07 -4.47
CA ALA A 263 -0.20 17.07 -3.14
C ALA A 263 0.80 17.00 -1.98
N VAL A 264 1.84 16.16 -2.10
CA VAL A 264 2.88 16.02 -1.07
C VAL A 264 3.70 17.28 -0.92
N ALA A 265 4.01 17.96 -2.02
CA ALA A 265 4.69 19.25 -1.97
C ALA A 265 3.85 20.33 -1.28
N ASP A 266 2.54 20.30 -1.49
CA ASP A 266 1.62 21.24 -0.82
C ASP A 266 1.62 21.05 0.71
N VAL A 267 1.65 19.78 1.15
CA VAL A 267 1.78 19.45 2.59
C VAL A 267 3.12 19.93 3.14
N ILE A 268 4.23 19.68 2.44
CA ILE A 268 5.57 20.05 2.90
C ILE A 268 5.77 21.57 2.94
N TYR A 269 5.36 22.29 1.90
CA TYR A 269 5.63 23.72 1.81
C TYR A 269 4.63 24.61 2.54
N LYS A 270 3.39 24.13 2.76
CA LYS A 270 2.35 24.94 3.37
C LYS A 270 1.90 24.38 4.73
N LYS A 271 1.50 23.10 4.77
CA LYS A 271 0.85 22.52 5.95
C LYS A 271 1.79 22.24 7.10
N ILE A 272 2.95 21.65 6.84
CA ILE A 272 3.93 21.37 7.90
C ILE A 272 4.47 22.67 8.54
N PRO A 273 4.86 23.73 7.78
CA PRO A 273 5.23 25.01 8.36
C PRO A 273 4.10 25.67 9.17
N GLU A 274 2.84 25.59 8.70
CA GLU A 274 1.66 26.08 9.42
C GLU A 274 1.50 25.36 10.78
N ILE A 275 1.56 24.02 10.78
CA ILE A 275 1.47 23.17 11.98
C ILE A 275 2.57 23.51 13.00
N LEU A 276 3.77 23.77 12.54
CA LEU A 276 4.92 24.06 13.38
C LEU A 276 5.02 25.55 13.81
N GLY A 277 4.13 26.40 13.31
CA GLY A 277 4.15 27.84 13.60
C GLY A 277 5.38 28.56 13.06
N ILE A 278 5.97 28.07 11.97
CA ILE A 278 7.18 28.63 11.32
C ILE A 278 6.89 29.37 10.01
N LEU A 279 5.63 29.49 9.63
CA LEU A 279 5.18 30.42 8.61
C LEU A 279 5.04 31.82 9.24
N PRO A 280 5.47 32.87 8.52
CA PRO A 280 5.30 34.25 8.98
C PRO A 280 3.82 34.66 9.05
#